data_83b1ddb13b7788c6b154cda82706d39d
#
_entry.id   83b1ddb13b7788c6b154cda82706d39d
#
_cell.length_a   1.000
_cell.length_b   1.000
_cell.length_c   1.000
_cell.angle_alpha   90.00
_cell.angle_beta   90.00
_cell.angle_gamma   90.00
#
_symmetry.space_group_name_H-M   'P 1'
#
loop_
_entity.id
_entity.type
_entity.pdbx_description
1 polymer ?
#
loop_
_entity_poly.entity_id
_entity_poly.type
_entity_poly.pdbx_seq_one_letter_code
_entity_poly.pdbx_strand_id
1 'polypeptide(L)'
;MSILLQVILPVFFVVGFGYLAVWRKWFSDAGVGALMAFTQNFAIPCLLFRAISTLDLGETFQPGLLGSFYIGAIAGFSLGLFGARILFKRGWEDSVAIGFCCLFSNTVLLGLPITERAYGTEALTANFAIIAVHAPIGYTIGITVMELVRGRGLSGSALLHKILKSVFKNALVIGLSLGFAVNLSGFVLPEFVTDGVDLLSRGALPAALFGLGGVLVRYRPKGDIRVILYICAISLLFHPALVWITGSYVNLSTNDFRSAVLTAAMAPGVNAYIFAQMYGRAQRVAASAVLISTGLTIFTASLWLYALG
;
A
#
# COMPACT_ATOMS: atom_id res chain seq x y z
N MET A 1 7.34 24.91 -13.09
CA MET A 1 6.87 23.69 -13.78
C MET A 1 5.95 22.96 -12.83
N SER A 2 4.84 22.42 -13.31
CA SER A 2 3.83 21.89 -12.41
C SER A 2 4.34 20.64 -11.68
N ILE A 3 3.97 20.47 -10.40
CA ILE A 3 4.18 19.27 -9.56
C ILE A 3 3.85 17.99 -10.34
N LEU A 4 2.79 18.03 -11.15
CA LEU A 4 2.39 16.94 -12.03
C LEU A 4 3.54 16.49 -12.93
N LEU A 5 4.23 17.41 -13.62
CA LEU A 5 5.29 17.07 -14.59
C LEU A 5 6.55 16.52 -13.92
N GLN A 6 6.92 17.04 -12.77
CA GLN A 6 8.20 16.71 -12.13
C GLN A 6 8.12 15.52 -11.18
N VAL A 7 7.00 15.34 -10.49
CA VAL A 7 6.83 14.31 -9.47
C VAL A 7 6.00 13.13 -9.99
N ILE A 8 4.81 13.40 -10.48
CA ILE A 8 3.83 12.34 -10.80
C ILE A 8 4.10 11.68 -12.14
N LEU A 9 4.27 12.47 -13.20
CA LEU A 9 4.42 11.90 -14.55
C LEU A 9 5.61 10.95 -14.70
N PRO A 10 6.80 11.17 -14.13
CA PRO A 10 7.90 10.21 -14.26
C PRO A 10 7.57 8.84 -13.63
N VAL A 11 6.88 8.81 -12.50
CA VAL A 11 6.42 7.57 -11.85
C VAL A 11 5.42 6.86 -12.78
N PHE A 12 4.41 7.59 -13.24
CA PHE A 12 3.40 7.02 -14.14
C PHE A 12 3.91 6.74 -15.55
N PHE A 13 4.99 7.38 -15.99
CA PHE A 13 5.69 7.01 -17.23
C PHE A 13 6.24 5.60 -17.14
N VAL A 14 6.90 5.24 -16.03
CA VAL A 14 7.43 3.87 -15.84
C VAL A 14 6.28 2.86 -15.72
N VAL A 15 5.20 3.18 -14.99
CA VAL A 15 3.99 2.34 -14.93
C VAL A 15 3.37 2.19 -16.31
N GLY A 16 3.21 3.28 -17.05
CA GLY A 16 2.64 3.27 -18.42
C GLY A 16 3.52 2.49 -19.41
N PHE A 17 4.84 2.58 -19.26
CA PHE A 17 5.77 1.82 -20.09
C PHE A 17 5.67 0.31 -19.82
N GLY A 18 5.56 -0.10 -18.54
CA GLY A 18 5.31 -1.49 -18.19
C GLY A 18 3.97 -1.99 -18.72
N TYR A 19 2.90 -1.18 -18.62
CA TYR A 19 1.60 -1.49 -19.21
C TYR A 19 1.70 -1.68 -20.73
N LEU A 20 2.34 -0.73 -21.44
CA LEU A 20 2.50 -0.77 -22.88
C LEU A 20 3.32 -1.99 -23.35
N ALA A 21 4.42 -2.29 -22.65
CA ALA A 21 5.28 -3.42 -22.98
C ALA A 21 4.54 -4.76 -22.94
N VAL A 22 3.68 -4.94 -21.94
CA VAL A 22 2.86 -6.17 -21.82
C VAL A 22 1.71 -6.16 -22.82
N TRP A 23 1.03 -5.04 -22.97
CA TRP A 23 -0.06 -4.89 -23.93
C TRP A 23 0.39 -5.16 -25.38
N ARG A 24 1.59 -4.69 -25.73
CA ARG A 24 2.23 -4.94 -27.03
C ARG A 24 2.90 -6.31 -27.14
N LYS A 25 2.88 -7.11 -26.05
CA LYS A 25 3.54 -8.43 -25.98
C LYS A 25 5.08 -8.37 -26.14
N TRP A 26 5.70 -7.22 -25.90
CA TRP A 26 7.17 -7.10 -25.81
C TRP A 26 7.70 -7.73 -24.52
N PHE A 27 6.88 -7.77 -23.48
CA PHE A 27 7.17 -8.41 -22.23
C PHE A 27 6.03 -9.40 -21.89
N SER A 28 6.38 -10.65 -21.63
CA SER A 28 5.39 -11.70 -21.43
C SER A 28 4.67 -11.59 -20.08
N ASP A 29 3.48 -12.15 -19.99
CA ASP A 29 2.73 -12.25 -18.73
C ASP A 29 3.49 -13.05 -17.66
N ALA A 30 4.19 -14.13 -18.05
CA ALA A 30 5.09 -14.87 -17.19
C ALA A 30 6.27 -14.01 -16.71
N GLY A 31 6.83 -13.18 -17.60
CA GLY A 31 7.89 -12.21 -17.27
C GLY A 31 7.43 -11.20 -16.21
N VAL A 32 6.19 -10.68 -16.32
CA VAL A 32 5.59 -9.82 -15.28
C VAL A 32 5.52 -10.57 -13.95
N GLY A 33 5.06 -11.82 -13.97
CA GLY A 33 4.99 -12.66 -12.77
C GLY A 33 6.36 -12.83 -12.11
N ALA A 34 7.39 -13.13 -12.90
CA ALA A 34 8.76 -13.31 -12.42
C ALA A 34 9.35 -12.00 -11.86
N LEU A 35 9.14 -10.87 -12.57
CA LEU A 35 9.58 -9.55 -12.13
C LEU A 35 8.92 -9.14 -10.81
N MET A 36 7.61 -9.33 -10.69
CA MET A 36 6.89 -9.02 -9.46
C MET A 36 7.29 -9.95 -8.31
N ALA A 37 7.55 -11.24 -8.59
CA ALA A 37 8.06 -12.17 -7.58
C ALA A 37 9.46 -11.74 -7.10
N PHE A 38 10.38 -11.37 -7.99
CA PHE A 38 11.69 -10.83 -7.63
C PHE A 38 11.53 -9.55 -6.78
N THR A 39 10.71 -8.63 -7.25
CA THR A 39 10.53 -7.33 -6.58
C THR A 39 9.92 -7.50 -5.19
N GLN A 40 8.85 -8.28 -5.06
CA GLN A 40 8.12 -8.42 -3.79
C GLN A 40 8.80 -9.35 -2.78
N ASN A 41 9.54 -10.36 -3.25
CA ASN A 41 10.15 -11.34 -2.35
C ASN A 41 11.62 -11.05 -2.03
N PHE A 42 12.29 -10.19 -2.79
CA PHE A 42 13.71 -9.90 -2.60
C PHE A 42 13.99 -8.39 -2.58
N ALA A 43 13.75 -7.64 -3.67
CA ALA A 43 14.22 -6.28 -3.81
C ALA A 43 13.56 -5.31 -2.80
N ILE A 44 12.23 -5.32 -2.67
CA ILE A 44 11.53 -4.49 -1.68
C ILE A 44 11.81 -4.93 -0.24
N PRO A 45 11.81 -6.23 0.13
CA PRO A 45 12.28 -6.65 1.45
C PRO A 45 13.69 -6.17 1.80
N CYS A 46 14.63 -6.18 0.85
CA CYS A 46 15.96 -5.59 1.05
C CYS A 46 15.90 -4.08 1.29
N LEU A 47 15.11 -3.36 0.51
CA LEU A 47 14.90 -1.92 0.70
C LEU A 47 14.35 -1.60 2.11
N LEU A 48 13.31 -2.34 2.53
CA LEU A 48 12.69 -2.15 3.84
C LEU A 48 13.63 -2.58 4.99
N PHE A 49 14.33 -3.69 4.82
CA PHE A 49 15.36 -4.13 5.75
C PHE A 49 16.42 -3.05 5.96
N ARG A 50 16.97 -2.52 4.87
CA ARG A 50 18.00 -1.49 4.90
C ARG A 50 17.52 -0.21 5.59
N ALA A 51 16.31 0.23 5.24
CA ALA A 51 15.69 1.39 5.84
C ALA A 51 15.51 1.22 7.36
N ILE A 52 14.88 0.12 7.80
CA ILE A 52 14.60 -0.11 9.22
C ILE A 52 15.86 -0.38 10.04
N SER A 53 16.87 -1.06 9.46
CA SER A 53 18.11 -1.39 10.19
C SER A 53 18.91 -0.17 10.62
N THR A 54 18.71 0.99 10.00
CA THR A 54 19.44 2.24 10.29
C THR A 54 18.57 3.37 10.83
N LEU A 55 17.26 3.12 11.00
CA LEU A 55 16.30 4.13 11.40
C LEU A 55 16.37 4.43 12.90
N ASP A 56 16.22 5.68 13.31
CA ASP A 56 15.92 6.01 14.70
C ASP A 56 14.48 5.62 15.03
N LEU A 57 14.32 4.47 15.71
CA LEU A 57 13.00 3.92 16.01
C LEU A 57 12.22 4.79 16.99
N GLY A 58 12.91 5.48 17.92
CA GLY A 58 12.29 6.32 18.95
C GLY A 58 11.61 7.55 18.34
N GLU A 59 12.28 8.19 17.39
CA GLU A 59 11.75 9.38 16.70
C GLU A 59 10.79 9.04 15.58
N THR A 60 10.91 7.86 14.98
CA THR A 60 10.15 7.49 13.76
C THR A 60 8.77 6.95 14.08
N PHE A 61 8.61 6.09 15.09
CA PHE A 61 7.35 5.43 15.44
C PHE A 61 6.49 6.29 16.38
N GLN A 62 6.20 7.52 15.95
CA GLN A 62 5.37 8.44 16.72
C GLN A 62 3.90 7.99 16.74
N PRO A 63 3.27 7.89 17.93
CA PRO A 63 1.85 7.55 18.05
C PRO A 63 0.93 8.48 17.27
N GLY A 64 1.27 9.78 17.18
CA GLY A 64 0.52 10.77 16.42
C GLY A 64 0.50 10.47 14.92
N LEU A 65 1.65 10.09 14.34
CA LEU A 65 1.77 9.71 12.94
C LEU A 65 0.91 8.48 12.61
N LEU A 66 1.17 7.39 13.34
CA LEU A 66 0.46 6.13 13.11
C LEU A 66 -1.04 6.25 13.43
N GLY A 67 -1.38 6.93 14.53
CA GLY A 67 -2.77 7.19 14.92
C GLY A 67 -3.52 7.95 13.83
N SER A 68 -2.95 9.04 13.31
CA SER A 68 -3.59 9.83 12.25
C SER A 68 -3.84 9.01 10.99
N PHE A 69 -2.85 8.24 10.55
CA PHE A 69 -2.98 7.41 9.35
C PHE A 69 -4.01 6.28 9.54
N TYR A 70 -3.95 5.54 10.67
CA TYR A 70 -4.81 4.37 10.87
C TYR A 70 -6.24 4.73 11.28
N ILE A 71 -6.49 5.88 11.90
CA ILE A 71 -7.86 6.41 12.06
C ILE A 71 -8.50 6.58 10.68
N GLY A 72 -7.77 7.19 9.74
CA GLY A 72 -8.24 7.36 8.35
C GLY A 72 -8.48 6.02 7.64
N ALA A 73 -7.53 5.09 7.75
CA ALA A 73 -7.62 3.78 7.11
C ALA A 73 -8.78 2.93 7.67
N ILE A 74 -8.97 2.90 8.99
CA ILE A 74 -10.05 2.15 9.65
C ILE A 74 -11.41 2.80 9.36
N ALA A 75 -11.50 4.11 9.34
CA ALA A 75 -12.71 4.82 8.92
C ALA A 75 -13.05 4.52 7.45
N GLY A 76 -12.04 4.53 6.57
CA GLY A 76 -12.18 4.13 5.17
C GLY A 76 -12.67 2.70 5.01
N PHE A 77 -12.10 1.75 5.77
CA PHE A 77 -12.59 0.36 5.84
C PHE A 77 -14.06 0.30 6.23
N SER A 78 -14.42 0.99 7.29
CA SER A 78 -15.77 0.98 7.84
C SER A 78 -16.77 1.59 6.84
N LEU A 79 -16.45 2.74 6.25
CA LEU A 79 -17.28 3.34 5.19
C LEU A 79 -17.39 2.41 3.98
N GLY A 80 -16.29 1.84 3.52
CA GLY A 80 -16.29 0.89 2.42
C GLY A 80 -17.19 -0.32 2.68
N LEU A 81 -17.06 -0.91 3.86
CA LEU A 81 -17.85 -2.07 4.30
C LEU A 81 -19.34 -1.74 4.41
N PHE A 82 -19.68 -0.74 5.22
CA PHE A 82 -21.09 -0.42 5.49
C PHE A 82 -21.74 0.24 4.28
N GLY A 83 -21.04 1.07 3.52
CA GLY A 83 -21.54 1.64 2.28
C GLY A 83 -21.81 0.57 1.22
N ALA A 84 -20.92 -0.42 1.07
CA ALA A 84 -21.16 -1.55 0.18
C ALA A 84 -22.41 -2.35 0.60
N ARG A 85 -22.61 -2.54 1.89
CA ARG A 85 -23.76 -3.26 2.43
C ARG A 85 -25.06 -2.49 2.26
N ILE A 86 -25.07 -1.21 2.63
CA ILE A 86 -26.30 -0.41 2.75
C ILE A 86 -26.67 0.22 1.40
N LEU A 87 -25.72 0.91 0.73
CA LEU A 87 -25.99 1.66 -0.48
C LEU A 87 -26.08 0.74 -1.72
N PHE A 88 -25.19 -0.27 -1.78
CA PHE A 88 -25.08 -1.16 -2.94
C PHE A 88 -25.63 -2.57 -2.69
N LYS A 89 -26.19 -2.82 -1.50
CA LYS A 89 -26.85 -4.08 -1.12
C LYS A 89 -25.97 -5.33 -1.34
N ARG A 90 -24.65 -5.18 -1.18
CA ARG A 90 -23.70 -6.29 -1.32
C ARG A 90 -23.81 -7.26 -0.16
N GLY A 91 -23.49 -8.55 -0.40
CA GLY A 91 -23.34 -9.54 0.66
C GLY A 91 -22.24 -9.12 1.65
N TRP A 92 -22.32 -9.55 2.90
CA TRP A 92 -21.38 -9.17 3.94
C TRP A 92 -19.92 -9.49 3.58
N GLU A 93 -19.63 -10.67 3.03
CA GLU A 93 -18.28 -11.05 2.63
C GLU A 93 -17.73 -10.16 1.50
N ASP A 94 -18.57 -9.82 0.49
CA ASP A 94 -18.20 -8.88 -0.56
C ASP A 94 -17.96 -7.48 0.03
N SER A 95 -18.78 -7.06 0.99
CA SER A 95 -18.64 -5.77 1.66
C SER A 95 -17.34 -5.66 2.45
N VAL A 96 -16.90 -6.73 3.11
CA VAL A 96 -15.59 -6.79 3.79
C VAL A 96 -14.45 -6.64 2.76
N ALA A 97 -14.52 -7.34 1.63
CA ALA A 97 -13.50 -7.23 0.58
C ALA A 97 -13.45 -5.81 -0.03
N ILE A 98 -14.60 -5.15 -0.19
CA ILE A 98 -14.70 -3.75 -0.63
C ILE A 98 -14.13 -2.81 0.44
N GLY A 99 -14.47 -3.00 1.72
CA GLY A 99 -13.87 -2.26 2.82
C GLY A 99 -12.35 -2.40 2.86
N PHE A 100 -11.84 -3.60 2.62
CA PHE A 100 -10.40 -3.84 2.56
C PHE A 100 -9.72 -3.05 1.41
N CYS A 101 -10.39 -2.89 0.26
CA CYS A 101 -9.88 -2.00 -0.79
C CYS A 101 -9.80 -0.54 -0.32
N CYS A 102 -10.71 -0.09 0.54
CA CYS A 102 -10.70 1.27 1.06
C CYS A 102 -9.69 1.49 2.20
N LEU A 103 -9.19 0.40 2.81
CA LEU A 103 -8.19 0.45 3.88
C LEU A 103 -6.76 0.39 3.33
N PHE A 104 -6.52 -0.49 2.35
CA PHE A 104 -5.19 -0.92 1.98
C PHE A 104 -4.60 -0.07 0.85
N SER A 105 -4.01 1.08 1.21
CA SER A 105 -3.32 1.97 0.27
C SER A 105 -2.05 1.33 -0.31
N ASN A 106 -1.69 1.70 -1.53
CA ASN A 106 -0.46 1.27 -2.20
C ASN A 106 0.76 2.06 -1.69
N THR A 107 1.06 1.86 -0.41
CA THR A 107 2.08 2.61 0.33
C THR A 107 3.49 2.40 -0.23
N VAL A 108 3.78 1.22 -0.79
CA VAL A 108 5.11 0.83 -1.26
C VAL A 108 5.30 1.16 -2.75
N LEU A 109 4.44 0.61 -3.65
CA LEU A 109 4.68 0.71 -5.09
C LEU A 109 4.39 2.10 -5.66
N LEU A 110 3.50 2.87 -5.04
CA LEU A 110 3.20 4.25 -5.42
C LEU A 110 3.65 5.25 -4.35
N GLY A 111 3.40 4.94 -3.07
CA GLY A 111 3.69 5.86 -1.97
C GLY A 111 5.17 6.23 -1.88
N LEU A 112 6.07 5.25 -1.79
CA LEU A 112 7.50 5.54 -1.69
C LEU A 112 8.02 6.36 -2.87
N PRO A 113 7.85 5.95 -4.16
CA PRO A 113 8.45 6.70 -5.26
C PRO A 113 7.84 8.10 -5.44
N ILE A 114 6.57 8.30 -5.13
CA ILE A 114 5.94 9.62 -5.22
C ILE A 114 6.44 10.53 -4.09
N THR A 115 6.51 10.02 -2.84
CA THR A 115 7.02 10.79 -1.70
C THR A 115 8.48 11.14 -1.86
N GLU A 116 9.32 10.20 -2.28
CA GLU A 116 10.74 10.43 -2.54
C GLU A 116 10.96 11.54 -3.58
N ARG A 117 10.20 11.51 -4.66
CA ARG A 117 10.31 12.53 -5.70
C ARG A 117 9.76 13.88 -5.29
N ALA A 118 8.75 13.90 -4.41
CA ALA A 118 8.12 15.14 -3.96
C ALA A 118 8.95 15.86 -2.90
N TYR A 119 9.50 15.11 -1.95
CA TYR A 119 10.03 15.66 -0.70
C TYR A 119 11.43 15.12 -0.34
N GLY A 120 12.04 14.27 -1.19
CA GLY A 120 13.37 13.69 -0.98
C GLY A 120 13.34 12.44 -0.10
N THR A 121 14.54 11.84 0.06
CA THR A 121 14.72 10.58 0.79
C THR A 121 14.46 10.70 2.29
N GLU A 122 14.68 11.87 2.89
CA GLU A 122 14.44 12.10 4.32
C GLU A 122 12.95 12.00 4.68
N ALA A 123 12.06 12.38 3.77
CA ALA A 123 10.62 12.26 3.98
C ALA A 123 10.14 10.79 4.03
N LEU A 124 10.95 9.83 3.55
CA LEU A 124 10.59 8.41 3.56
C LEU A 124 10.56 7.80 4.97
N THR A 125 11.16 8.43 5.97
CA THR A 125 11.15 7.95 7.36
C THR A 125 9.75 7.66 7.86
N ALA A 126 8.82 8.61 7.72
CA ALA A 126 7.42 8.44 8.09
C ALA A 126 6.71 7.36 7.24
N ASN A 127 7.04 7.26 5.95
CA ASN A 127 6.52 6.20 5.09
C ASN A 127 6.94 4.81 5.59
N PHE A 128 8.21 4.64 5.99
CA PHE A 128 8.70 3.37 6.49
C PHE A 128 8.00 2.97 7.80
N ALA A 129 7.73 3.93 8.71
CA ALA A 129 6.95 3.67 9.92
C ALA A 129 5.54 3.16 9.59
N ILE A 130 4.85 3.83 8.66
CA ILE A 130 3.51 3.41 8.21
C ILE A 130 3.57 2.02 7.56
N ILE A 131 4.51 1.80 6.63
CA ILE A 131 4.66 0.53 5.89
C ILE A 131 4.94 -0.63 6.85
N ALA A 132 5.76 -0.41 7.87
CA ALA A 132 6.16 -1.44 8.83
C ALA A 132 4.96 -2.14 9.49
N VAL A 133 3.90 -1.40 9.76
CA VAL A 133 2.71 -1.93 10.42
C VAL A 133 1.48 -2.05 9.50
N HIS A 134 1.58 -1.58 8.24
CA HIS A 134 0.43 -1.52 7.33
C HIS A 134 -0.13 -2.90 6.96
N ALA A 135 0.73 -3.83 6.55
CA ALA A 135 0.30 -5.18 6.24
C ALA A 135 -0.19 -5.95 7.49
N PRO A 136 0.54 -5.95 8.63
CA PRO A 136 0.05 -6.53 9.88
C PRO A 136 -1.33 -6.01 10.29
N ILE A 137 -1.52 -4.70 10.36
CA ILE A 137 -2.80 -4.09 10.78
C ILE A 137 -3.89 -4.40 9.74
N GLY A 138 -3.63 -4.17 8.46
CA GLY A 138 -4.61 -4.38 7.40
C GLY A 138 -5.11 -5.82 7.35
N TYR A 139 -4.21 -6.80 7.32
CA TYR A 139 -4.61 -8.21 7.30
C TYR A 139 -5.28 -8.65 8.61
N THR A 140 -4.86 -8.13 9.76
CA THR A 140 -5.53 -8.42 11.04
C THR A 140 -6.98 -7.97 10.98
N ILE A 141 -7.25 -6.74 10.59
CA ILE A 141 -8.61 -6.19 10.47
C ILE A 141 -9.41 -7.00 9.43
N GLY A 142 -8.87 -7.12 8.22
CA GLY A 142 -9.57 -7.76 7.11
C GLY A 142 -9.94 -9.22 7.39
N ILE A 143 -8.96 -10.01 7.89
CA ILE A 143 -9.17 -11.43 8.20
C ILE A 143 -10.15 -11.57 9.38
N THR A 144 -9.97 -10.81 10.44
CA THR A 144 -10.85 -10.89 11.62
C THR A 144 -12.28 -10.60 11.24
N VAL A 145 -12.55 -9.49 10.55
CA VAL A 145 -13.91 -9.13 10.15
C VAL A 145 -14.49 -10.12 9.15
N MET A 146 -13.69 -10.63 8.22
CA MET A 146 -14.14 -11.63 7.25
C MET A 146 -14.53 -12.95 7.94
N GLU A 147 -13.74 -13.42 8.88
CA GLU A 147 -14.06 -14.67 9.61
C GLU A 147 -15.29 -14.51 10.53
N LEU A 148 -15.45 -13.33 11.15
CA LEU A 148 -16.66 -13.01 11.91
C LEU A 148 -17.91 -13.05 11.03
N VAL A 149 -17.85 -12.43 9.86
CA VAL A 149 -18.97 -12.40 8.91
C VAL A 149 -19.31 -13.79 8.36
N ARG A 150 -18.31 -14.64 8.18
CA ARG A 150 -18.52 -16.02 7.72
C ARG A 150 -19.18 -16.91 8.77
N GLY A 151 -19.22 -16.48 10.01
CA GLY A 151 -19.86 -17.26 11.09
C GLY A 151 -19.22 -18.63 11.33
N ARG A 152 -17.95 -18.82 10.93
CA ARG A 152 -17.27 -20.14 11.03
C ARG A 152 -16.84 -20.51 12.44
N GLY A 153 -17.09 -19.63 13.45
CA GLY A 153 -16.82 -19.95 14.85
C GLY A 153 -15.36 -20.39 15.10
N LEU A 154 -14.38 -19.81 14.39
CA LEU A 154 -12.98 -20.13 14.64
C LEU A 154 -12.64 -19.83 16.08
N SER A 155 -11.99 -20.78 16.76
CA SER A 155 -11.41 -20.48 18.07
C SER A 155 -10.43 -19.34 17.98
N GLY A 156 -10.24 -18.57 19.04
CA GLY A 156 -9.29 -17.42 19.05
C GLY A 156 -7.88 -17.85 18.63
N SER A 157 -7.46 -19.05 19.00
CA SER A 157 -6.15 -19.61 18.60
C SER A 157 -6.08 -19.90 17.09
N ALA A 158 -7.13 -20.44 16.49
CA ALA A 158 -7.18 -20.71 15.05
C ALA A 158 -7.22 -19.41 14.24
N LEU A 159 -7.94 -18.39 14.72
CA LEU A 159 -7.96 -17.06 14.12
C LEU A 159 -6.57 -16.41 14.19
N LEU A 160 -5.94 -16.43 15.36
CA LEU A 160 -4.58 -15.89 15.56
C LEU A 160 -3.58 -16.59 14.66
N HIS A 161 -3.61 -17.94 14.59
CA HIS A 161 -2.74 -18.71 13.70
C HIS A 161 -2.92 -18.29 12.23
N LYS A 162 -4.16 -18.10 11.78
CA LYS A 162 -4.47 -17.66 10.40
C LYS A 162 -3.93 -16.26 10.10
N ILE A 163 -4.06 -15.33 11.05
CA ILE A 163 -3.52 -13.97 10.94
C ILE A 163 -1.99 -14.04 10.86
N LEU A 164 -1.33 -14.67 11.84
CA LEU A 164 0.13 -14.79 11.89
C LEU A 164 0.67 -15.45 10.62
N LYS A 165 0.06 -16.54 10.16
CA LYS A 165 0.45 -17.19 8.92
C LYS A 165 0.34 -16.27 7.69
N SER A 166 -0.68 -15.42 7.62
CA SER A 166 -0.85 -14.48 6.50
C SER A 166 0.17 -13.33 6.57
N VAL A 167 0.43 -12.82 7.76
CA VAL A 167 1.39 -11.75 8.00
C VAL A 167 2.83 -12.22 7.75
N PHE A 168 3.25 -13.33 8.37
CA PHE A 168 4.63 -13.83 8.24
C PHE A 168 4.93 -14.59 6.95
N LYS A 169 3.95 -14.87 6.11
CA LYS A 169 4.19 -15.28 4.72
C LYS A 169 4.55 -14.12 3.79
N ASN A 170 4.33 -12.89 4.23
CA ASN A 170 4.64 -11.72 3.44
C ASN A 170 6.14 -11.40 3.57
N ALA A 171 6.87 -11.47 2.47
CA ALA A 171 8.30 -11.21 2.44
C ALA A 171 8.67 -9.78 2.90
N LEU A 172 7.75 -8.80 2.71
CA LEU A 172 7.93 -7.44 3.22
C LEU A 172 8.02 -7.44 4.75
N VAL A 173 7.15 -8.20 5.41
CA VAL A 173 7.16 -8.34 6.88
C VAL A 173 8.43 -9.03 7.34
N ILE A 174 8.92 -10.02 6.61
CA ILE A 174 10.20 -10.69 6.93
C ILE A 174 11.35 -9.68 6.84
N GLY A 175 11.44 -8.91 5.75
CA GLY A 175 12.46 -7.86 5.59
C GLY A 175 12.43 -6.83 6.72
N LEU A 176 11.25 -6.34 7.06
CA LEU A 176 11.04 -5.42 8.18
C LEU A 176 11.47 -6.04 9.51
N SER A 177 11.05 -7.28 9.81
CA SER A 177 11.38 -7.97 11.06
C SER A 177 12.89 -8.17 11.22
N LEU A 178 13.58 -8.54 10.15
CA LEU A 178 15.04 -8.63 10.14
C LEU A 178 15.69 -7.28 10.33
N GLY A 179 15.17 -6.21 9.70
CA GLY A 179 15.63 -4.84 9.90
C GLY A 179 15.51 -4.40 11.37
N PHE A 180 14.36 -4.66 12.00
CA PHE A 180 14.16 -4.40 13.44
C PHE A 180 15.14 -5.21 14.30
N ALA A 181 15.35 -6.50 13.99
CA ALA A 181 16.28 -7.33 14.76
C ALA A 181 17.71 -6.77 14.72
N VAL A 182 18.18 -6.33 13.56
CA VAL A 182 19.50 -5.71 13.41
C VAL A 182 19.54 -4.38 14.15
N ASN A 183 18.57 -3.51 13.96
CA ASN A 183 18.50 -2.19 14.59
C ASN A 183 18.52 -2.31 16.13
N LEU A 184 17.62 -3.12 16.70
CA LEU A 184 17.49 -3.29 18.15
C LEU A 184 18.68 -4.02 18.80
N SER A 185 19.37 -4.89 18.05
CA SER A 185 20.55 -5.58 18.56
C SER A 185 21.81 -4.70 18.58
N GLY A 186 21.79 -3.58 17.85
CA GLY A 186 22.99 -2.75 17.63
C GLY A 186 24.08 -3.46 16.82
N PHE A 187 23.77 -4.58 16.18
CA PHE A 187 24.72 -5.36 15.39
C PHE A 187 25.13 -4.59 14.13
N VAL A 188 26.43 -4.33 14.00
CA VAL A 188 27.00 -3.71 12.81
C VAL A 188 27.20 -4.77 11.73
N LEU A 189 26.45 -4.65 10.63
CA LEU A 189 26.57 -5.56 9.50
C LEU A 189 27.91 -5.35 8.77
N PRO A 190 28.56 -6.45 8.30
CA PRO A 190 29.71 -6.34 7.42
C PRO A 190 29.40 -5.54 6.15
N GLU A 191 30.34 -4.74 5.68
CA GLU A 191 30.17 -3.83 4.51
C GLU A 191 29.69 -4.58 3.26
N PHE A 192 30.25 -5.76 2.96
CA PHE A 192 29.82 -6.54 1.79
C PHE A 192 28.35 -6.97 1.85
N VAL A 193 27.78 -7.13 3.06
CA VAL A 193 26.34 -7.45 3.24
C VAL A 193 25.50 -6.22 2.95
N THR A 194 25.89 -5.07 3.52
CA THR A 194 25.17 -3.81 3.28
C THR A 194 25.21 -3.40 1.82
N ASP A 195 26.36 -3.53 1.16
CA ASP A 195 26.51 -3.23 -0.26
C ASP A 195 25.67 -4.14 -1.14
N GLY A 196 25.62 -5.44 -0.83
CA GLY A 196 24.78 -6.39 -1.55
C GLY A 196 23.29 -6.08 -1.39
N VAL A 197 22.86 -5.72 -0.18
CA VAL A 197 21.47 -5.28 0.09
C VAL A 197 21.17 -3.98 -0.64
N ASP A 198 22.08 -3.01 -0.66
CA ASP A 198 21.91 -1.73 -1.34
C ASP A 198 21.81 -1.90 -2.85
N LEU A 199 22.58 -2.83 -3.46
CA LEU A 199 22.46 -3.15 -4.89
C LEU A 199 21.05 -3.68 -5.24
N LEU A 200 20.50 -4.58 -4.43
CA LEU A 200 19.13 -5.08 -4.63
C LEU A 200 18.07 -3.98 -4.40
N SER A 201 18.27 -3.15 -3.41
CA SER A 201 17.35 -2.07 -3.03
C SER A 201 17.18 -1.02 -4.13
N ARG A 202 18.26 -0.67 -4.83
CA ARG A 202 18.24 0.30 -5.95
C ARG A 202 17.35 -0.13 -7.10
N GLY A 203 17.23 -1.43 -7.34
CA GLY A 203 16.34 -1.97 -8.37
C GLY A 203 14.87 -2.07 -7.94
N ALA A 204 14.58 -1.95 -6.65
CA ALA A 204 13.26 -2.25 -6.09
C ALA A 204 12.15 -1.38 -6.68
N LEU A 205 12.24 -0.06 -6.56
CA LEU A 205 11.18 0.85 -7.00
C LEU A 205 11.00 0.90 -8.52
N PRO A 206 12.04 1.01 -9.36
CA PRO A 206 11.88 0.98 -10.82
C PRO A 206 11.25 -0.33 -11.32
N ALA A 207 11.72 -1.48 -10.82
CA ALA A 207 11.19 -2.78 -11.18
C ALA A 207 9.73 -2.95 -10.71
N ALA A 208 9.42 -2.46 -9.51
CA ALA A 208 8.07 -2.46 -8.96
C ALA A 208 7.09 -1.64 -9.80
N LEU A 209 7.46 -0.44 -10.20
CA LEU A 209 6.62 0.44 -11.02
C LEU A 209 6.36 -0.15 -12.41
N PHE A 210 7.40 -0.65 -13.06
CA PHE A 210 7.26 -1.34 -14.35
C PHE A 210 6.37 -2.58 -14.21
N GLY A 211 6.64 -3.41 -13.20
CA GLY A 211 5.86 -4.60 -12.89
C GLY A 211 4.41 -4.28 -12.56
N LEU A 212 4.13 -3.22 -11.80
CA LEU A 212 2.77 -2.73 -11.53
C LEU A 212 2.03 -2.44 -12.83
N GLY A 213 2.66 -1.70 -13.75
CA GLY A 213 2.09 -1.44 -15.07
C GLY A 213 1.70 -2.72 -15.81
N GLY A 214 2.60 -3.71 -15.81
CA GLY A 214 2.33 -5.02 -16.41
C GLY A 214 1.18 -5.78 -15.74
N VAL A 215 1.09 -5.74 -14.42
CA VAL A 215 -0.04 -6.35 -13.67
C VAL A 215 -1.36 -5.69 -14.02
N LEU A 216 -1.39 -4.36 -14.20
CA LEU A 216 -2.62 -3.62 -14.53
C LEU A 216 -3.25 -4.06 -15.87
N VAL A 217 -2.46 -4.59 -16.81
CA VAL A 217 -2.99 -5.15 -18.09
C VAL A 217 -3.93 -6.33 -17.83
N ARG A 218 -3.69 -7.11 -16.77
CA ARG A 218 -4.55 -8.25 -16.38
C ARG A 218 -5.90 -7.80 -15.82
N TYR A 219 -5.97 -6.58 -15.32
CA TYR A 219 -7.17 -6.03 -14.70
C TYR A 219 -8.04 -5.39 -15.80
N ARG A 220 -9.16 -6.01 -16.07
CA ARG A 220 -10.15 -5.44 -16.99
C ARG A 220 -11.19 -4.66 -16.19
N PRO A 221 -11.62 -3.46 -16.64
CA PRO A 221 -12.68 -2.71 -15.99
C PRO A 221 -14.00 -3.48 -16.10
N LYS A 222 -14.24 -4.36 -15.12
CA LYS A 222 -15.44 -5.20 -15.02
C LYS A 222 -15.99 -5.08 -13.59
N GLY A 223 -17.30 -5.06 -13.49
CA GLY A 223 -17.99 -4.94 -12.21
C GLY A 223 -18.89 -3.72 -12.16
N ASP A 224 -19.47 -3.47 -10.99
CA ASP A 224 -20.34 -2.33 -10.77
C ASP A 224 -19.51 -1.05 -10.64
N ILE A 225 -19.58 -0.21 -11.67
CA ILE A 225 -18.83 1.04 -11.72
C ILE A 225 -19.15 1.98 -10.55
N ARG A 226 -20.36 1.93 -10.00
CA ARG A 226 -20.75 2.77 -8.86
C ARG A 226 -19.98 2.36 -7.60
N VAL A 227 -19.82 1.06 -7.37
CA VAL A 227 -19.02 0.54 -6.25
C VAL A 227 -17.54 0.87 -6.46
N ILE A 228 -17.03 0.76 -7.68
CA ILE A 228 -15.64 1.08 -8.01
C ILE A 228 -15.36 2.57 -7.75
N LEU A 229 -16.21 3.47 -8.24
CA LEU A 229 -16.06 4.91 -7.99
C LEU A 229 -16.20 5.27 -6.51
N TYR A 230 -17.05 4.55 -5.78
CA TYR A 230 -17.17 4.70 -4.33
C TYR A 230 -15.87 4.34 -3.61
N ILE A 231 -15.22 3.21 -3.98
CA ILE A 231 -13.89 2.85 -3.47
C ILE A 231 -12.87 3.95 -3.81
N CYS A 232 -12.85 4.44 -5.05
CA CYS A 232 -11.96 5.52 -5.47
C CYS A 232 -12.16 6.78 -4.63
N ALA A 233 -13.40 7.19 -4.39
CA ALA A 233 -13.71 8.37 -3.58
C ALA A 233 -13.22 8.21 -2.13
N ILE A 234 -13.43 7.04 -1.53
CA ILE A 234 -12.95 6.79 -0.17
C ILE A 234 -11.42 6.77 -0.12
N SER A 235 -10.78 6.01 -1.00
CA SER A 235 -9.33 5.83 -0.95
C SER A 235 -8.55 7.08 -1.35
N LEU A 236 -9.01 7.81 -2.38
CA LEU A 236 -8.24 8.92 -2.94
C LEU A 236 -8.59 10.29 -2.34
N LEU A 237 -9.76 10.42 -1.72
CA LEU A 237 -10.23 11.70 -1.17
C LEU A 237 -10.53 11.62 0.33
N PHE A 238 -11.40 10.70 0.76
CA PHE A 238 -11.82 10.64 2.16
C PHE A 238 -10.67 10.23 3.10
N HIS A 239 -9.93 9.17 2.77
CA HIS A 239 -8.84 8.68 3.61
C HIS A 239 -7.77 9.77 3.81
N PRO A 240 -7.18 10.37 2.77
CA PRO A 240 -6.21 11.44 2.96
C PRO A 240 -6.79 12.69 3.62
N ALA A 241 -8.06 13.05 3.37
CA ALA A 241 -8.71 14.17 4.04
C ALA A 241 -8.84 13.95 5.56
N LEU A 242 -9.18 12.73 5.98
CA LEU A 242 -9.25 12.40 7.40
C LEU A 242 -7.85 12.38 8.04
N VAL A 243 -6.84 11.86 7.33
CA VAL A 243 -5.44 11.93 7.79
C VAL A 243 -4.96 13.39 7.88
N TRP A 244 -5.37 14.25 6.95
CA TRP A 244 -5.11 15.69 7.04
C TRP A 244 -5.69 16.29 8.32
N ILE A 245 -6.97 16.03 8.59
CA ILE A 245 -7.65 16.56 9.78
C ILE A 245 -7.00 16.06 11.06
N THR A 246 -6.81 14.76 11.18
CA THR A 246 -6.23 14.14 12.38
C THR A 246 -4.77 14.52 12.57
N GLY A 247 -3.96 14.53 11.51
CA GLY A 247 -2.57 14.93 11.54
C GLY A 247 -2.37 16.39 11.93
N SER A 248 -3.26 17.29 11.44
CA SER A 248 -3.28 18.69 11.86
C SER A 248 -3.66 18.83 13.33
N TYR A 249 -4.63 18.04 13.81
CA TYR A 249 -5.07 18.09 15.20
C TYR A 249 -3.97 17.66 16.19
N VAL A 250 -3.19 16.64 15.84
CA VAL A 250 -2.08 16.18 16.69
C VAL A 250 -0.76 16.93 16.44
N ASN A 251 -0.78 17.96 15.59
CA ASN A 251 0.38 18.79 15.25
C ASN A 251 1.60 17.98 14.77
N LEU A 252 1.39 17.11 13.78
CA LEU A 252 2.50 16.37 13.16
C LEU A 252 3.57 17.33 12.61
N SER A 253 4.82 16.91 12.62
CA SER A 253 5.88 17.62 11.91
C SER A 253 5.54 17.78 10.43
N THR A 254 6.07 18.79 9.76
CA THR A 254 5.79 19.02 8.33
C THR A 254 6.09 17.79 7.47
N ASN A 255 7.20 17.10 7.75
CA ASN A 255 7.59 15.91 6.98
C ASN A 255 6.66 14.72 7.25
N ASP A 256 6.31 14.47 8.51
CA ASP A 256 5.39 13.39 8.88
C ASP A 256 4.00 13.65 8.31
N PHE A 257 3.53 14.90 8.39
CA PHE A 257 2.24 15.32 7.87
C PHE A 257 2.14 15.11 6.35
N ARG A 258 3.13 15.60 5.60
CA ARG A 258 3.23 15.43 4.15
C ARG A 258 3.24 13.96 3.76
N SER A 259 4.09 13.18 4.42
CA SER A 259 4.23 11.73 4.14
C SER A 259 2.97 10.96 4.48
N ALA A 260 2.33 11.24 5.64
CA ALA A 260 1.10 10.56 6.05
C ALA A 260 -0.05 10.83 5.07
N VAL A 261 -0.31 12.11 4.75
CA VAL A 261 -1.40 12.49 3.85
C VAL A 261 -1.15 11.95 2.44
N LEU A 262 0.07 12.10 1.92
CA LEU A 262 0.39 11.63 0.57
C LEU A 262 0.32 10.10 0.46
N THR A 263 0.80 9.37 1.48
CA THR A 263 0.69 7.91 1.53
C THR A 263 -0.77 7.45 1.62
N ALA A 264 -1.61 8.16 2.37
CA ALA A 264 -3.04 7.89 2.45
C ALA A 264 -3.76 8.16 1.12
N ALA A 265 -3.27 9.12 0.32
CA ALA A 265 -3.84 9.48 -0.99
C ALA A 265 -3.51 8.47 -2.11
N MET A 266 -2.75 7.42 -1.83
CA MET A 266 -2.43 6.40 -2.83
C MET A 266 -3.62 5.48 -3.11
N ALA A 267 -3.72 5.06 -4.37
CA ALA A 267 -4.68 4.06 -4.82
C ALA A 267 -4.64 2.79 -3.94
N PRO A 268 -5.73 2.01 -3.87
CA PRO A 268 -5.69 0.66 -3.30
C PRO A 268 -4.54 -0.16 -3.88
N GLY A 269 -3.76 -0.81 -3.02
CA GLY A 269 -2.64 -1.64 -3.43
C GLY A 269 -3.08 -2.98 -4.04
N VAL A 270 -2.15 -3.66 -4.71
CA VAL A 270 -2.37 -5.02 -5.26
C VAL A 270 -2.84 -5.99 -4.16
N ASN A 271 -2.42 -5.77 -2.91
CA ASN A 271 -2.86 -6.57 -1.77
C ASN A 271 -4.38 -6.53 -1.54
N ALA A 272 -5.06 -5.47 -1.96
CA ALA A 272 -6.52 -5.41 -1.91
C ALA A 272 -7.16 -6.45 -2.84
N TYR A 273 -6.61 -6.62 -4.05
CA TYR A 273 -7.03 -7.68 -4.96
C TYR A 273 -6.66 -9.08 -4.45
N ILE A 274 -5.43 -9.23 -3.90
CA ILE A 274 -4.99 -10.51 -3.31
C ILE A 274 -5.91 -10.95 -2.17
N PHE A 275 -6.34 -10.01 -1.31
CA PHE A 275 -7.30 -10.30 -0.25
C PHE A 275 -8.66 -10.75 -0.82
N ALA A 276 -9.19 -10.04 -1.81
CA ALA A 276 -10.42 -10.41 -2.50
C ALA A 276 -10.33 -11.80 -3.15
N GLN A 277 -9.18 -12.12 -3.76
CA GLN A 277 -8.90 -13.43 -4.36
C GLN A 277 -8.80 -14.54 -3.31
N MET A 278 -8.13 -14.30 -2.19
CA MET A 278 -7.97 -15.27 -1.09
C MET A 278 -9.33 -15.76 -0.55
N TYR A 279 -10.33 -14.90 -0.56
CA TYR A 279 -11.67 -15.21 -0.09
C TYR A 279 -12.66 -15.53 -1.21
N GLY A 280 -12.29 -15.33 -2.47
CA GLY A 280 -13.18 -15.52 -3.62
C GLY A 280 -14.31 -14.49 -3.69
N ARG A 281 -14.13 -13.30 -3.12
CA ARG A 281 -15.16 -12.26 -2.95
C ARG A 281 -14.80 -10.94 -3.62
N ALA A 282 -15.77 -10.32 -4.29
CA ALA A 282 -15.64 -9.02 -4.98
C ALA A 282 -14.39 -8.87 -5.87
N GLN A 283 -13.81 -9.96 -6.39
CA GLN A 283 -12.52 -9.96 -7.11
C GLN A 283 -12.51 -8.99 -8.30
N ARG A 284 -13.59 -8.97 -9.10
CA ARG A 284 -13.69 -8.09 -10.27
C ARG A 284 -13.75 -6.62 -9.87
N VAL A 285 -14.46 -6.32 -8.79
CA VAL A 285 -14.56 -4.95 -8.24
C VAL A 285 -13.20 -4.51 -7.70
N ALA A 286 -12.53 -5.36 -6.92
CA ALA A 286 -11.21 -5.07 -6.37
C ALA A 286 -10.15 -4.83 -7.47
N ALA A 287 -10.08 -5.71 -8.48
CA ALA A 287 -9.18 -5.55 -9.61
C ALA A 287 -9.43 -4.25 -10.37
N SER A 288 -10.72 -3.95 -10.67
CA SER A 288 -11.08 -2.72 -11.38
C SER A 288 -10.85 -1.47 -10.52
N ALA A 289 -11.08 -1.55 -9.21
CA ALA A 289 -10.79 -0.46 -8.29
C ALA A 289 -9.28 -0.14 -8.27
N VAL A 290 -8.41 -1.15 -8.16
CA VAL A 290 -6.96 -0.97 -8.23
C VAL A 290 -6.56 -0.29 -9.54
N LEU A 291 -7.07 -0.76 -10.69
CA LEU A 291 -6.76 -0.21 -12.00
C LEU A 291 -7.20 1.25 -12.14
N ILE A 292 -8.49 1.51 -11.89
CA ILE A 292 -9.09 2.83 -12.10
C ILE A 292 -8.53 3.85 -11.11
N SER A 293 -8.41 3.48 -9.82
CA SER A 293 -7.85 4.38 -8.82
C SER A 293 -6.37 4.68 -9.08
N THR A 294 -5.58 3.70 -9.56
CA THR A 294 -4.18 3.95 -9.96
C THR A 294 -4.13 5.03 -11.06
N GLY A 295 -4.99 4.96 -12.07
CA GLY A 295 -5.09 6.00 -13.09
C GLY A 295 -5.53 7.37 -12.53
N LEU A 296 -6.53 7.37 -11.64
CA LEU A 296 -7.03 8.60 -11.00
C LEU A 296 -6.02 9.22 -10.04
N THR A 297 -5.10 8.43 -9.48
CA THR A 297 -4.03 8.94 -8.59
C THR A 297 -3.16 9.99 -9.29
N ILE A 298 -3.03 9.96 -10.62
CA ILE A 298 -2.32 11.00 -11.38
C ILE A 298 -2.87 12.39 -11.02
N PHE A 299 -4.18 12.53 -10.97
CA PHE A 299 -4.83 13.82 -10.69
C PHE A 299 -4.97 14.07 -9.18
N THR A 300 -5.40 13.06 -8.42
CA THR A 300 -5.67 13.23 -6.99
C THR A 300 -4.39 13.41 -6.19
N ALA A 301 -3.30 12.70 -6.48
CA ALA A 301 -2.02 12.94 -5.83
C ALA A 301 -1.44 14.32 -6.19
N SER A 302 -1.63 14.79 -7.44
CA SER A 302 -1.25 16.15 -7.81
C SER A 302 -2.01 17.21 -7.02
N LEU A 303 -3.32 17.00 -6.78
CA LEU A 303 -4.15 17.87 -5.95
C LEU A 303 -3.64 17.91 -4.50
N TRP A 304 -3.39 16.74 -3.90
CA TRP A 304 -2.88 16.64 -2.54
C TRP A 304 -1.48 17.26 -2.41
N LEU A 305 -0.57 17.01 -3.37
CA LEU A 305 0.74 17.63 -3.39
C LEU A 305 0.65 19.16 -3.50
N TYR A 306 -0.28 19.69 -4.30
CA TYR A 306 -0.52 21.13 -4.39
C TYR A 306 -1.02 21.70 -3.06
N ALA A 307 -1.90 20.99 -2.37
CA ALA A 307 -2.42 21.42 -1.07
C ALA A 307 -1.37 21.35 0.05
N LEU A 308 -0.43 20.38 -0.03
CA LEU A 308 0.63 20.18 0.97
C LEU A 308 1.82 21.15 0.81
N GLY A 309 1.97 21.78 -0.31
CA GLY A 309 3.06 22.75 -0.60
C GLY A 309 4.35 22.06 -1.01
#